data_742f1b3c34c99735a200654380377555
#
_entry.id   742f1b3c34c99735a200654380377555
#
_cell.length_a   1.000
_cell.length_b   1.000
_cell.length_c   1.000
_cell.angle_alpha   90.00
_cell.angle_beta   90.00
_cell.angle_gamma   90.00
#
_symmetry.space_group_name_H-M   'P 1'
#
loop_
_entity.id
_entity.type
_entity.pdbx_description
1 polymer ?
#
loop_
_entity_poly.entity_id
_entity_poly.type
_entity_poly.pdbx_seq_one_letter_code
_entity_poly.pdbx_strand_id
1 'polypeptide(L)'
;MPVKLQPKCHICGKDKIYFDNEMEVVKPCAICGAEFEADATCENGHYVCHMCRQKNTREAIITYCLNSEHKQPRTLVLELMKLPETAMHGPEHHLLLTAALLTCYCNEKGRPSDLPDFLTAANERSIGVPGGACGFWGVCGAAIGSGIYMSIITKASPFAETEWKVTGQLAALCANAISCEGGPCCCKRDTFLSLKEAAAYSNTVLDTHFTVLDDMQCEFYPNNKECKRLDCPFFPARKQELHRL
;
A
#
# COMPACT_ATOMS: atom_id res chain seq x y z
N MET A 1 -20.56 4.54 0.34
CA MET A 1 -20.84 3.84 -0.94
C MET A 1 -19.58 3.10 -1.38
N PRO A 2 -19.65 1.87 -1.91
CA PRO A 2 -18.46 1.16 -2.37
C PRO A 2 -17.83 1.89 -3.55
N VAL A 3 -16.51 2.09 -3.48
CA VAL A 3 -15.73 2.74 -4.55
C VAL A 3 -15.52 1.73 -5.68
N LYS A 4 -16.06 2.01 -6.86
CA LYS A 4 -15.72 1.27 -8.07
C LYS A 4 -14.40 1.82 -8.63
N LEU A 5 -13.28 1.17 -8.30
CA LEU A 5 -12.01 1.43 -8.96
C LEU A 5 -12.07 0.77 -10.35
N GLN A 6 -12.46 1.54 -11.36
CA GLN A 6 -12.25 1.09 -12.74
C GLN A 6 -10.79 1.41 -13.11
N PRO A 7 -10.01 0.41 -13.52
CA PRO A 7 -8.63 0.67 -13.93
C PRO A 7 -8.63 1.62 -15.13
N LYS A 8 -8.10 2.82 -14.91
CA LYS A 8 -7.98 3.85 -15.93
C LYS A 8 -6.63 3.77 -16.67
N CYS A 9 -6.60 4.29 -17.86
CA CYS A 9 -5.36 4.45 -18.62
C CYS A 9 -4.48 5.53 -17.98
N HIS A 10 -3.24 5.22 -17.69
CA HIS A 10 -2.27 6.14 -17.09
C HIS A 10 -1.84 7.29 -18.04
N ILE A 11 -2.25 7.24 -19.31
CA ILE A 11 -1.92 8.26 -20.32
C ILE A 11 -3.08 9.23 -20.54
N CYS A 12 -4.32 8.71 -20.68
CA CYS A 12 -5.46 9.53 -21.09
C CYS A 12 -6.68 9.42 -20.18
N GLY A 13 -6.60 8.67 -19.07
CA GLY A 13 -7.68 8.51 -18.10
C GLY A 13 -8.91 7.72 -18.54
N LYS A 14 -8.94 7.21 -19.79
CA LYS A 14 -10.05 6.40 -20.30
C LYS A 14 -10.04 4.99 -19.73
N ASP A 15 -11.17 4.30 -19.83
CA ASP A 15 -11.32 2.93 -19.34
C ASP A 15 -10.40 1.96 -20.09
N LYS A 16 -9.95 0.92 -19.36
CA LYS A 16 -9.18 -0.17 -19.95
C LYS A 16 -10.09 -1.23 -20.53
N ILE A 17 -9.71 -1.75 -21.69
CA ILE A 17 -10.31 -2.88 -22.38
C ILE A 17 -9.34 -4.03 -22.23
N TYR A 18 -9.76 -5.10 -21.55
CA TYR A 18 -8.95 -6.30 -21.34
C TYR A 18 -9.08 -7.23 -22.53
N PHE A 19 -7.97 -7.87 -22.91
CA PHE A 19 -7.96 -8.92 -23.91
C PHE A 19 -8.37 -10.25 -23.31
N ASP A 20 -8.96 -11.13 -24.13
CA ASP A 20 -9.21 -12.51 -23.72
C ASP A 20 -7.87 -13.26 -23.57
N ASN A 21 -7.78 -14.11 -22.54
CA ASN A 21 -6.55 -14.80 -22.13
C ASN A 21 -5.94 -15.74 -23.21
N GLU A 22 -6.64 -15.95 -24.32
CA GLU A 22 -6.19 -16.81 -25.44
C GLU A 22 -5.44 -16.03 -26.53
N MET A 23 -5.37 -14.69 -26.44
CA MET A 23 -4.70 -13.86 -27.44
C MET A 23 -3.40 -13.26 -26.89
N GLU A 24 -2.27 -13.69 -27.41
CA GLU A 24 -0.99 -13.02 -27.20
C GLU A 24 -0.95 -11.71 -28.01
N VAL A 25 -1.24 -10.60 -27.35
CA VAL A 25 -1.21 -9.27 -27.97
C VAL A 25 0.03 -8.54 -27.50
N VAL A 26 1.01 -8.36 -28.38
CA VAL A 26 2.21 -7.56 -28.10
C VAL A 26 1.93 -6.09 -28.41
N LYS A 27 2.27 -5.19 -27.48
CA LYS A 27 2.10 -3.73 -27.62
C LYS A 27 3.32 -2.98 -27.13
N PRO A 28 3.70 -1.89 -27.81
CA PRO A 28 4.70 -0.97 -27.27
C PRO A 28 4.13 -0.21 -26.07
N CYS A 29 4.94 -0.08 -25.03
CA CYS A 29 4.61 0.75 -23.88
C CYS A 29 4.60 2.23 -24.29
N ALA A 30 3.50 2.94 -24.02
CA ALA A 30 3.35 4.35 -24.38
C ALA A 30 4.33 5.28 -23.62
N ILE A 31 5.05 4.79 -22.61
CA ILE A 31 6.01 5.58 -21.83
C ILE A 31 7.45 5.24 -22.23
N CYS A 32 7.85 3.95 -22.21
CA CYS A 32 9.24 3.56 -22.47
C CYS A 32 9.49 3.03 -23.90
N GLY A 33 8.45 2.81 -24.70
CA GLY A 33 8.54 2.32 -26.07
C GLY A 33 8.87 0.83 -26.20
N ALA A 34 9.24 0.13 -25.14
CA ALA A 34 9.55 -1.29 -25.20
C ALA A 34 8.28 -2.14 -25.41
N GLU A 35 8.42 -3.24 -26.14
CA GLU A 35 7.33 -4.14 -26.44
C GLU A 35 7.13 -5.19 -25.34
N PHE A 36 5.87 -5.45 -24.99
CA PHE A 36 5.46 -6.43 -23.97
C PHE A 36 4.17 -7.12 -24.39
N GLU A 37 3.94 -8.31 -23.88
CA GLU A 37 2.62 -8.93 -23.87
C GLU A 37 1.66 -8.04 -23.08
N ALA A 38 0.60 -7.61 -23.71
CA ALA A 38 -0.37 -6.68 -23.13
C ALA A 38 -1.62 -7.43 -22.66
N ASP A 39 -1.97 -7.21 -21.40
CA ASP A 39 -3.21 -7.71 -20.79
C ASP A 39 -4.45 -6.85 -21.12
N ALA A 40 -4.21 -5.59 -21.45
CA ALA A 40 -5.26 -4.61 -21.75
C ALA A 40 -4.70 -3.39 -22.49
N THR A 41 -5.58 -2.71 -23.25
CA THR A 41 -5.35 -1.34 -23.72
C THR A 41 -6.49 -0.43 -23.28
N CYS A 42 -6.37 0.88 -23.49
CA CYS A 42 -7.53 1.75 -23.40
C CYS A 42 -8.21 1.91 -24.76
N GLU A 43 -9.37 2.57 -24.82
CA GLU A 43 -10.08 2.87 -26.05
C GLU A 43 -9.21 3.61 -27.11
N ASN A 44 -8.20 4.37 -26.69
CA ASN A 44 -7.24 5.03 -27.56
C ASN A 44 -6.02 4.16 -27.92
N GLY A 45 -6.02 2.87 -27.54
CA GLY A 45 -4.96 1.91 -27.83
C GLY A 45 -3.69 2.04 -26.97
N HIS A 46 -3.66 2.90 -25.94
CA HIS A 46 -2.49 3.03 -25.07
C HIS A 46 -2.32 1.78 -24.20
N TYR A 47 -1.09 1.27 -24.20
CA TYR A 47 -0.62 0.28 -23.24
C TYR A 47 0.52 0.87 -22.39
N VAL A 48 0.55 0.57 -21.12
CA VAL A 48 1.64 0.97 -20.21
C VAL A 48 2.14 -0.27 -19.48
N CYS A 49 3.41 -0.60 -19.64
CA CYS A 49 4.01 -1.77 -19.02
C CYS A 49 4.02 -1.67 -17.49
N HIS A 50 4.16 -2.83 -16.85
CA HIS A 50 4.10 -2.94 -15.38
C HIS A 50 5.11 -2.02 -14.68
N MET A 51 6.35 -1.94 -15.19
CA MET A 51 7.41 -1.10 -14.62
C MET A 51 7.05 0.39 -14.66
N CYS A 52 6.55 0.87 -15.82
CA CYS A 52 6.15 2.26 -15.96
C CYS A 52 4.90 2.59 -15.12
N ARG A 53 3.95 1.67 -15.00
CA ARG A 53 2.79 1.82 -14.10
C ARG A 53 3.23 1.98 -12.65
N GLN A 54 4.13 1.13 -12.18
CA GLN A 54 4.64 1.21 -10.81
C GLN A 54 5.36 2.53 -10.53
N LYS A 55 6.19 2.99 -11.48
CA LYS A 55 6.89 4.27 -11.35
C LYS A 55 5.89 5.41 -11.19
N ASN A 56 4.90 5.52 -12.08
CA ASN A 56 3.87 6.56 -12.01
C ASN A 56 3.07 6.52 -10.70
N THR A 57 2.70 5.33 -10.23
CA THR A 57 1.99 5.18 -8.95
C THR A 57 2.84 5.64 -7.78
N ARG A 58 4.12 5.31 -7.74
CA ARG A 58 5.05 5.75 -6.69
C ARG A 58 5.22 7.26 -6.69
N GLU A 59 5.36 7.87 -7.86
CA GLU A 59 5.44 9.33 -8.01
C GLU A 59 4.15 10.01 -7.54
N ALA A 60 2.98 9.47 -7.87
CA ALA A 60 1.69 9.98 -7.40
C ALA A 60 1.56 9.91 -5.88
N ILE A 61 1.94 8.77 -5.27
CA ILE A 61 1.95 8.59 -3.80
C ILE A 61 2.85 9.64 -3.13
N ILE A 62 4.09 9.78 -3.61
CA ILE A 62 5.05 10.73 -3.04
C ILE A 62 4.55 12.17 -3.16
N THR A 63 4.07 12.55 -4.36
CA THR A 63 3.53 13.89 -4.60
C THR A 63 2.34 14.20 -3.70
N TYR A 64 1.44 13.23 -3.53
CA TYR A 64 0.30 13.37 -2.62
C TYR A 64 0.74 13.58 -1.17
N CYS A 65 1.69 12.76 -0.70
CA CYS A 65 2.23 12.84 0.65
C CYS A 65 2.94 14.17 0.94
N LEU A 66 3.73 14.69 -0.02
CA LEU A 66 4.42 15.98 0.13
C LEU A 66 3.47 17.17 0.28
N ASN A 67 2.24 17.07 -0.26
CA ASN A 67 1.23 18.11 -0.17
C ASN A 67 0.16 17.83 0.91
N SER A 68 0.35 16.79 1.73
CA SER A 68 -0.63 16.37 2.74
C SER A 68 -0.30 16.92 4.12
N GLU A 69 -1.30 17.46 4.79
CA GLU A 69 -1.22 17.91 6.19
C GLU A 69 -1.83 16.88 7.17
N HIS A 70 -2.21 15.70 6.70
CA HIS A 70 -2.81 14.67 7.55
C HIS A 70 -1.87 14.25 8.69
N LYS A 71 -2.44 14.16 9.89
CA LYS A 71 -1.76 13.64 11.10
C LYS A 71 -2.23 12.22 11.46
N GLN A 72 -3.29 11.72 10.79
CA GLN A 72 -3.86 10.42 11.05
C GLN A 72 -3.65 9.50 9.84
N PRO A 73 -2.86 8.41 10.00
CA PRO A 73 -2.47 7.55 8.88
C PRO A 73 -3.66 6.85 8.22
N ARG A 74 -4.73 6.57 8.97
CA ARG A 74 -5.96 5.96 8.43
C ARG A 74 -6.51 6.71 7.23
N THR A 75 -6.71 8.02 7.40
CA THR A 75 -7.30 8.86 6.35
C THR A 75 -6.39 8.89 5.14
N LEU A 76 -5.10 9.14 5.36
CA LEU A 76 -4.13 9.23 4.28
C LEU A 76 -3.99 7.91 3.51
N VAL A 77 -3.93 6.76 4.19
CA VAL A 77 -3.89 5.44 3.54
C VAL A 77 -5.11 5.21 2.65
N LEU A 78 -6.32 5.56 3.12
CA LEU A 78 -7.54 5.42 2.32
C LEU A 78 -7.54 6.31 1.08
N GLU A 79 -7.06 7.55 1.19
CA GLU A 79 -6.94 8.48 0.07
C GLU A 79 -5.91 8.01 -0.95
N LEU A 80 -4.73 7.58 -0.50
CA LEU A 80 -3.70 7.00 -1.38
C LEU A 80 -4.19 5.72 -2.09
N MET A 81 -5.00 4.90 -1.42
CA MET A 81 -5.60 3.72 -2.04
C MET A 81 -6.67 4.05 -3.09
N LYS A 82 -7.23 5.27 -3.06
CA LYS A 82 -8.24 5.76 -4.01
C LYS A 82 -7.63 6.48 -5.21
N LEU A 83 -6.34 6.73 -5.19
CA LEU A 83 -5.67 7.33 -6.36
C LEU A 83 -5.91 6.46 -7.59
N PRO A 84 -6.18 7.08 -8.76
CA PRO A 84 -6.43 6.34 -10.01
C PRO A 84 -5.28 5.41 -10.41
N GLU A 85 -4.06 5.76 -10.01
CA GLU A 85 -2.85 5.01 -10.27
C GLU A 85 -2.70 3.78 -9.37
N THR A 86 -3.36 3.77 -8.20
CA THR A 86 -3.21 2.69 -7.21
C THR A 86 -4.07 1.49 -7.58
N ALA A 87 -3.44 0.38 -7.97
CA ALA A 87 -4.14 -0.84 -8.31
C ALA A 87 -4.82 -1.51 -7.09
N MET A 88 -5.70 -2.48 -7.32
CA MET A 88 -6.26 -3.31 -6.25
C MET A 88 -5.18 -4.11 -5.54
N HIS A 89 -4.25 -4.67 -6.29
CA HIS A 89 -3.08 -5.41 -5.83
C HIS A 89 -1.83 -4.87 -6.54
N GLY A 90 -0.73 -4.75 -5.80
CA GLY A 90 0.54 -4.34 -6.39
C GLY A 90 1.59 -3.97 -5.34
N PRO A 91 2.88 -3.98 -5.72
CA PRO A 91 3.98 -3.68 -4.81
C PRO A 91 4.06 -2.19 -4.41
N GLU A 92 3.32 -1.30 -5.06
CA GLU A 92 3.17 0.09 -4.63
C GLU A 92 2.61 0.23 -3.22
N HIS A 93 1.83 -0.77 -2.75
CA HIS A 93 1.31 -0.79 -1.38
C HIS A 93 2.41 -0.88 -0.32
N HIS A 94 3.59 -1.40 -0.68
CA HIS A 94 4.75 -1.43 0.21
C HIS A 94 5.23 0.00 0.53
N LEU A 95 5.29 0.88 -0.50
CA LEU A 95 5.58 2.30 -0.32
C LEU A 95 4.40 3.05 0.29
N LEU A 96 3.17 2.77 -0.14
CA LEU A 96 1.97 3.51 0.25
C LEU A 96 1.82 3.59 1.76
N LEU A 97 1.91 2.45 2.47
CA LEU A 97 1.82 2.42 3.92
C LEU A 97 2.98 3.17 4.58
N THR A 98 4.21 2.91 4.12
CA THR A 98 5.41 3.57 4.62
C THR A 98 5.31 5.08 4.49
N ALA A 99 4.93 5.57 3.31
CA ALA A 99 4.81 7.00 3.02
C ALA A 99 3.72 7.66 3.88
N ALA A 100 2.56 7.01 4.03
CA ALA A 100 1.48 7.53 4.87
C ALA A 100 1.90 7.67 6.34
N LEU A 101 2.58 6.66 6.89
CA LEU A 101 3.07 6.69 8.27
C LEU A 101 4.14 7.78 8.47
N LEU A 102 5.10 7.92 7.54
CA LEU A 102 6.13 8.96 7.59
C LEU A 102 5.52 10.37 7.53
N THR A 103 4.58 10.58 6.60
CA THR A 103 3.90 11.87 6.44
C THR A 103 3.17 12.27 7.70
N CYS A 104 2.35 11.37 8.25
CA CYS A 104 1.60 11.65 9.47
C CYS A 104 2.51 11.86 10.69
N TYR A 105 3.60 11.11 10.77
CA TYR A 105 4.63 11.32 11.81
C TYR A 105 5.27 12.71 11.70
N CYS A 106 5.72 13.10 10.52
CA CYS A 106 6.32 14.42 10.31
C CYS A 106 5.36 15.57 10.63
N ASN A 107 4.10 15.44 10.18
CA ASN A 107 3.07 16.46 10.43
C ASN A 107 2.69 16.55 11.93
N GLU A 108 2.62 15.42 12.62
CA GLU A 108 2.31 15.40 14.06
C GLU A 108 3.46 15.97 14.89
N LYS A 109 4.69 15.59 14.56
CA LYS A 109 5.89 16.01 15.29
C LYS A 109 6.42 17.39 14.87
N GLY A 110 5.76 18.09 13.94
CA GLY A 110 6.20 19.40 13.46
C GLY A 110 7.54 19.37 12.71
N ARG A 111 7.79 18.29 11.96
CA ARG A 111 9.02 18.04 11.18
C ARG A 111 8.80 17.96 9.66
N PRO A 112 8.03 18.89 9.05
CA PRO A 112 7.72 18.79 7.61
C PRO A 112 8.98 18.88 6.72
N SER A 113 10.05 19.52 7.19
CA SER A 113 11.33 19.62 6.47
C SER A 113 12.01 18.27 6.25
N ASP A 114 11.75 17.26 7.08
CA ASP A 114 12.39 15.94 6.97
C ASP A 114 11.64 15.03 6.00
N LEU A 115 10.39 15.35 5.70
CA LEU A 115 9.51 14.49 4.90
C LEU A 115 10.04 14.17 3.50
N PRO A 116 10.61 15.12 2.71
CA PRO A 116 11.15 14.82 1.39
C PRO A 116 12.25 13.75 1.41
N ASP A 117 13.19 13.86 2.34
CA ASP A 117 14.28 12.89 2.50
C ASP A 117 13.77 11.53 2.96
N PHE A 118 12.81 11.53 3.89
CA PHE A 118 12.18 10.30 4.37
C PHE A 118 11.41 9.57 3.27
N LEU A 119 10.66 10.28 2.42
CA LEU A 119 9.94 9.70 1.31
C LEU A 119 10.88 9.17 0.22
N THR A 120 12.00 9.86 -0.02
CA THR A 120 13.05 9.39 -0.93
C THR A 120 13.64 8.07 -0.44
N ALA A 121 14.06 8.00 0.83
CA ALA A 121 14.58 6.78 1.43
C ALA A 121 13.54 5.64 1.45
N ALA A 122 12.27 5.95 1.72
CA ALA A 122 11.18 4.98 1.69
C ALA A 122 10.98 4.40 0.28
N ASN A 123 11.00 5.25 -0.73
CA ASN A 123 10.87 4.83 -2.13
C ASN A 123 12.02 3.90 -2.54
N GLU A 124 13.26 4.29 -2.30
CA GLU A 124 14.45 3.50 -2.62
C GLU A 124 14.43 2.12 -1.95
N ARG A 125 14.13 2.07 -0.65
CA ARG A 125 14.08 0.79 0.09
C ARG A 125 12.92 -0.09 -0.35
N SER A 126 11.76 0.48 -0.62
CA SER A 126 10.57 -0.30 -1.00
C SER A 126 10.60 -0.83 -2.43
N ILE A 127 11.39 -0.23 -3.34
CA ILE A 127 11.64 -0.76 -4.70
C ILE A 127 12.30 -2.15 -4.63
N GLY A 128 13.17 -2.38 -3.64
CA GLY A 128 13.83 -3.67 -3.43
C GLY A 128 12.88 -4.80 -2.97
N VAL A 129 11.63 -4.50 -2.62
CA VAL A 129 10.66 -5.50 -2.17
C VAL A 129 9.78 -5.93 -3.36
N PRO A 130 9.99 -7.13 -3.93
CA PRO A 130 9.28 -7.54 -5.13
C PRO A 130 7.80 -7.78 -4.88
N GLY A 131 7.01 -7.66 -5.94
CA GLY A 131 5.63 -8.15 -5.96
C GLY A 131 5.60 -9.65 -5.71
N GLY A 132 4.62 -10.13 -4.93
CA GLY A 132 4.50 -11.56 -4.60
C GLY A 132 5.37 -12.02 -3.44
N ALA A 133 6.16 -11.15 -2.78
CA ALA A 133 6.97 -11.50 -1.61
C ALA A 133 6.15 -12.21 -0.51
N CYS A 134 4.87 -11.85 -0.34
CA CYS A 134 3.96 -12.48 0.62
C CYS A 134 3.83 -14.00 0.41
N GLY A 135 3.75 -14.46 -0.85
CA GLY A 135 3.64 -15.89 -1.17
C GLY A 135 4.98 -16.58 -1.37
N PHE A 136 5.95 -15.90 -2.01
CA PHE A 136 7.23 -16.52 -2.39
C PHE A 136 8.31 -16.40 -1.32
N TRP A 137 8.28 -15.36 -0.49
CA TRP A 137 9.25 -15.13 0.59
C TRP A 137 8.64 -15.29 1.99
N GLY A 138 7.32 -15.50 2.07
CA GLY A 138 6.63 -15.71 3.34
C GLY A 138 6.39 -14.44 4.16
N VAL A 139 6.74 -13.26 3.64
CA VAL A 139 6.53 -11.98 4.34
C VAL A 139 5.85 -10.99 3.41
N CYS A 140 4.71 -10.43 3.86
CA CYS A 140 4.00 -9.41 3.11
C CYS A 140 4.80 -8.11 3.05
N GLY A 141 4.84 -7.47 1.88
CA GLY A 141 5.52 -6.21 1.70
C GLY A 141 4.94 -5.06 2.54
N ALA A 142 3.70 -5.13 3.00
CA ALA A 142 3.13 -4.17 3.95
C ALA A 142 3.83 -4.26 5.32
N ALA A 143 4.14 -5.46 5.79
CA ALA A 143 4.92 -5.66 7.02
C ALA A 143 6.35 -5.14 6.87
N ILE A 144 7.00 -5.42 5.73
CA ILE A 144 8.33 -4.89 5.40
C ILE A 144 8.28 -3.35 5.36
N GLY A 145 7.26 -2.77 4.72
CA GLY A 145 7.06 -1.33 4.66
C GLY A 145 6.91 -0.68 6.04
N SER A 146 6.24 -1.34 6.98
CA SER A 146 6.17 -0.88 8.38
C SER A 146 7.55 -0.89 9.05
N GLY A 147 8.37 -1.90 8.81
CA GLY A 147 9.76 -1.93 9.23
C GLY A 147 10.60 -0.80 8.60
N ILE A 148 10.44 -0.55 7.30
CA ILE A 148 11.12 0.56 6.60
C ILE A 148 10.74 1.90 7.24
N TYR A 149 9.47 2.15 7.54
CA TYR A 149 9.01 3.32 8.26
C TYR A 149 9.75 3.53 9.58
N MET A 150 9.74 2.52 10.45
CA MET A 150 10.39 2.59 11.76
C MET A 150 11.91 2.78 11.61
N SER A 151 12.53 2.07 10.68
CA SER A 151 13.97 2.17 10.40
C SER A 151 14.41 3.57 9.95
N ILE A 152 13.58 4.27 9.16
CA ILE A 152 13.88 5.64 8.71
C ILE A 152 13.82 6.60 9.88
N ILE A 153 12.77 6.55 10.70
CA ILE A 153 12.58 7.46 11.83
C ILE A 153 13.66 7.27 12.89
N THR A 154 13.95 6.02 13.24
CA THR A 154 14.94 5.69 14.28
C THR A 154 16.38 5.68 13.77
N LYS A 155 16.58 5.84 12.46
CA LYS A 155 17.90 5.72 11.79
C LYS A 155 18.56 4.36 12.04
N ALA A 156 17.77 3.29 12.05
CA ALA A 156 18.27 1.94 12.28
C ALA A 156 19.26 1.52 11.20
N SER A 157 20.27 0.78 11.63
CA SER A 157 21.27 0.14 10.77
C SER A 157 21.47 -1.32 11.18
N PRO A 158 22.12 -2.16 10.34
CA PRO A 158 22.44 -3.53 10.71
C PRO A 158 23.30 -3.67 11.99
N PHE A 159 23.98 -2.60 12.40
CA PHE A 159 24.89 -2.57 13.56
C PHE A 159 24.30 -1.81 14.75
N ALA A 160 23.09 -1.26 14.62
CA ALA A 160 22.40 -0.61 15.72
C ALA A 160 21.74 -1.66 16.64
N GLU A 161 21.70 -1.44 17.93
CA GLU A 161 21.12 -2.37 18.90
C GLU A 161 19.64 -2.09 19.11
N THR A 162 19.32 -0.95 19.70
CA THR A 162 17.93 -0.58 20.06
C THR A 162 17.08 -0.29 18.83
N GLU A 163 17.58 0.50 17.89
CA GLU A 163 16.89 0.87 16.67
C GLU A 163 16.62 -0.35 15.76
N TRP A 164 17.58 -1.28 15.67
CA TRP A 164 17.42 -2.55 14.98
C TRP A 164 16.30 -3.38 15.63
N LYS A 165 16.30 -3.47 16.97
CA LYS A 165 15.29 -4.21 17.74
C LYS A 165 13.88 -3.67 17.49
N VAL A 166 13.66 -2.36 17.66
CA VAL A 166 12.32 -1.78 17.52
C VAL A 166 11.81 -1.86 16.09
N THR A 167 12.69 -1.74 15.09
CA THR A 167 12.38 -1.92 13.68
C THR A 167 11.90 -3.35 13.39
N GLY A 168 12.66 -4.33 13.86
CA GLY A 168 12.34 -5.76 13.69
C GLY A 168 11.06 -6.17 14.42
N GLN A 169 10.82 -5.64 15.62
CA GLN A 169 9.60 -5.89 16.39
C GLN A 169 8.35 -5.41 15.65
N LEU A 170 8.38 -4.18 15.09
CA LEU A 170 7.22 -3.69 14.32
C LEU A 170 6.97 -4.54 13.08
N ALA A 171 8.01 -4.87 12.31
CA ALA A 171 7.87 -5.72 11.14
C ALA A 171 7.29 -7.10 11.50
N ALA A 172 7.75 -7.69 12.61
CA ALA A 172 7.28 -8.98 13.10
C ALA A 172 5.79 -8.94 13.54
N LEU A 173 5.37 -7.89 14.26
CA LEU A 173 3.97 -7.69 14.66
C LEU A 173 3.06 -7.60 13.43
N CYS A 174 3.43 -6.80 12.43
CA CYS A 174 2.68 -6.67 11.18
C CYS A 174 2.64 -7.99 10.40
N ALA A 175 3.77 -8.71 10.29
CA ALA A 175 3.84 -10.00 9.61
C ALA A 175 2.97 -11.05 10.31
N ASN A 176 2.97 -11.08 11.64
CA ASN A 176 2.13 -11.97 12.44
C ASN A 176 0.64 -11.67 12.22
N ALA A 177 0.23 -10.40 12.31
CA ALA A 177 -1.16 -10.01 12.08
C ALA A 177 -1.67 -10.43 10.70
N ILE A 178 -0.85 -10.27 9.66
CA ILE A 178 -1.19 -10.69 8.29
C ILE A 178 -1.26 -12.21 8.17
N SER A 179 -0.28 -12.94 8.73
CA SER A 179 -0.21 -14.40 8.61
C SER A 179 -1.35 -15.10 9.35
N CYS A 180 -1.81 -14.55 10.48
CA CYS A 180 -2.96 -15.06 11.21
C CYS A 180 -4.26 -14.97 10.40
N GLU A 181 -4.43 -13.96 9.54
CA GLU A 181 -5.58 -13.84 8.65
C GLU A 181 -5.50 -14.76 7.43
N GLY A 182 -4.30 -15.14 7.02
CA GLY A 182 -4.04 -16.05 5.91
C GLY A 182 -4.39 -15.48 4.53
N GLY A 183 -4.15 -16.32 3.51
CA GLY A 183 -4.45 -16.01 2.11
C GLY A 183 -5.93 -16.03 1.73
N PRO A 184 -6.23 -15.76 0.46
CA PRO A 184 -5.32 -15.23 -0.54
C PRO A 184 -4.83 -13.82 -0.24
N CYS A 185 -3.71 -13.40 -0.87
CA CYS A 185 -3.13 -12.07 -0.68
C CYS A 185 -4.14 -10.97 -1.02
N CYS A 186 -4.25 -9.98 -0.15
CA CYS A 186 -5.04 -8.79 -0.39
C CYS A 186 -4.29 -7.55 0.09
N CYS A 187 -3.64 -6.82 -0.83
CA CYS A 187 -2.82 -5.65 -0.49
C CYS A 187 -3.57 -4.61 0.35
N LYS A 188 -4.89 -4.45 0.14
CA LYS A 188 -5.71 -3.53 0.96
C LYS A 188 -5.85 -4.04 2.40
N ARG A 189 -6.27 -5.31 2.58
CA ARG A 189 -6.41 -5.93 3.92
C ARG A 189 -5.09 -5.94 4.67
N ASP A 190 -4.02 -6.36 3.99
CA ASP A 190 -2.72 -6.54 4.62
C ASP A 190 -2.11 -5.19 5.01
N THR A 191 -2.38 -4.12 4.22
CA THR A 191 -2.06 -2.74 4.60
C THR A 191 -2.86 -2.29 5.83
N PHE A 192 -4.15 -2.63 5.93
CA PHE A 192 -4.97 -2.25 7.09
C PHE A 192 -4.52 -2.98 8.37
N LEU A 193 -4.18 -4.26 8.27
CA LEU A 193 -3.63 -5.01 9.40
C LEU A 193 -2.31 -4.39 9.87
N SER A 194 -1.39 -4.13 8.92
CA SER A 194 -0.11 -3.49 9.24
C SER A 194 -0.28 -2.09 9.81
N LEU A 195 -1.24 -1.31 9.30
CA LEU A 195 -1.54 0.03 9.79
C LEU A 195 -2.01 0.01 11.25
N LYS A 196 -2.86 -0.97 11.61
CA LYS A 196 -3.33 -1.13 13.00
C LYS A 196 -2.16 -1.37 13.95
N GLU A 197 -1.30 -2.33 13.63
CA GLU A 197 -0.13 -2.65 14.44
C GLU A 197 0.86 -1.47 14.47
N ALA A 198 1.12 -0.83 13.31
CA ALA A 198 2.03 0.30 13.23
C ALA A 198 1.55 1.51 14.02
N ALA A 199 0.25 1.81 14.02
CA ALA A 199 -0.32 2.90 14.81
C ALA A 199 -0.14 2.64 16.31
N ALA A 200 -0.52 1.46 16.79
CA ALA A 200 -0.40 1.09 18.20
C ALA A 200 1.07 1.11 18.66
N TYR A 201 1.97 0.52 17.88
CA TYR A 201 3.39 0.45 18.20
C TYR A 201 4.07 1.82 18.17
N SER A 202 3.73 2.67 17.19
CA SER A 202 4.26 4.03 17.09
C SER A 202 3.85 4.89 18.28
N ASN A 203 2.62 4.75 18.75
CA ASN A 203 2.16 5.47 19.95
C ASN A 203 3.01 5.12 21.18
N THR A 204 3.44 3.85 21.28
CA THR A 204 4.26 3.39 22.42
C THR A 204 5.73 3.80 22.29
N VAL A 205 6.30 3.73 21.09
CA VAL A 205 7.76 3.85 20.87
C VAL A 205 8.17 5.26 20.46
N LEU A 206 7.31 5.95 19.70
CA LEU A 206 7.58 7.27 19.14
C LEU A 206 6.74 8.38 19.78
N ASP A 207 5.93 8.04 20.78
CA ASP A 207 5.02 8.99 21.45
C ASP A 207 4.13 9.72 20.43
N THR A 208 3.59 9.00 19.45
CA THR A 208 2.58 9.50 18.51
C THR A 208 1.17 9.32 19.07
N HIS A 209 0.18 9.99 18.46
CA HIS A 209 -1.23 9.90 18.82
C HIS A 209 -2.06 9.41 17.63
N PHE A 210 -1.59 8.37 16.97
CA PHE A 210 -2.30 7.73 15.86
C PHE A 210 -3.53 6.99 16.38
N THR A 211 -4.68 7.20 15.74
CA THR A 211 -5.89 6.48 16.11
C THR A 211 -5.75 4.99 15.76
N VAL A 212 -5.92 4.13 16.77
CA VAL A 212 -5.95 2.67 16.58
C VAL A 212 -7.28 2.27 15.94
N LEU A 213 -7.24 1.40 14.94
CA LEU A 213 -8.31 1.15 13.98
C LEU A 213 -9.19 -0.03 14.39
N ASP A 214 -10.13 0.16 15.32
CA ASP A 214 -11.07 -0.90 15.71
C ASP A 214 -12.36 -0.92 14.87
N ASP A 215 -12.65 0.15 14.11
CA ASP A 215 -13.88 0.33 13.35
C ASP A 215 -13.68 0.39 11.81
N MET A 216 -12.52 0.02 11.32
CA MET A 216 -12.20 0.12 9.90
C MET A 216 -13.03 -0.83 9.05
N GLN A 217 -13.59 -0.31 7.96
CA GLN A 217 -14.33 -1.08 6.96
C GLN A 217 -13.71 -0.89 5.58
N CYS A 218 -13.62 -1.98 4.83
CA CYS A 218 -13.08 -1.99 3.49
C CYS A 218 -14.13 -1.49 2.48
N GLU A 219 -13.78 -0.45 1.73
CA GLU A 219 -14.61 0.07 0.62
C GLU A 219 -14.26 -0.59 -0.73
N PHE A 220 -13.15 -1.34 -0.78
CA PHE A 220 -12.56 -1.87 -2.02
C PHE A 220 -13.02 -3.28 -2.39
N TYR A 221 -13.78 -3.94 -1.52
CA TYR A 221 -14.18 -5.33 -1.70
C TYR A 221 -14.91 -5.63 -3.03
N PRO A 222 -15.68 -4.69 -3.63
CA PRO A 222 -16.36 -4.98 -4.90
C PRO A 222 -15.39 -5.14 -6.09
N ASN A 223 -14.18 -4.59 -5.95
CA ASN A 223 -13.16 -4.60 -7.02
C ASN A 223 -12.14 -5.74 -6.84
N ASN A 224 -12.27 -6.53 -5.78
CA ASN A 224 -11.35 -7.61 -5.47
C ASN A 224 -11.99 -8.97 -5.76
N LYS A 225 -11.52 -9.65 -6.82
CA LYS A 225 -11.97 -11.00 -7.18
C LYS A 225 -11.62 -12.04 -6.11
N GLU A 226 -10.50 -11.80 -5.39
CA GLU A 226 -9.97 -12.68 -4.32
C GLU A 226 -10.47 -12.27 -2.91
N CYS A 227 -11.56 -11.50 -2.84
CA CYS A 227 -12.08 -11.04 -1.56
C CYS A 227 -12.66 -12.18 -0.73
N LYS A 228 -12.17 -12.37 0.50
CA LYS A 228 -12.66 -13.37 1.48
C LYS A 228 -14.07 -13.06 2.01
N ARG A 229 -14.62 -11.88 1.71
CA ARG A 229 -15.96 -11.48 2.16
C ARG A 229 -16.10 -11.55 3.69
N LEU A 230 -17.07 -12.29 4.21
CA LEU A 230 -17.35 -12.43 5.65
C LEU A 230 -16.18 -12.94 6.48
N ASP A 231 -15.25 -13.67 5.86
CA ASP A 231 -14.03 -14.12 6.54
C ASP A 231 -12.96 -13.02 6.68
N CYS A 232 -13.17 -11.85 6.07
CA CYS A 232 -12.25 -10.71 6.18
C CYS A 232 -12.67 -9.81 7.36
N PRO A 233 -11.75 -9.43 8.29
CA PRO A 233 -12.07 -8.60 9.45
C PRO A 233 -12.60 -7.20 9.07
N PHE A 234 -12.28 -6.72 7.87
CA PHE A 234 -12.66 -5.41 7.37
C PHE A 234 -13.88 -5.42 6.45
N PHE A 235 -14.53 -6.59 6.27
CA PHE A 235 -15.71 -6.66 5.40
C PHE A 235 -16.91 -5.96 6.05
N PRO A 236 -17.60 -5.05 5.37
CA PRO A 236 -18.64 -4.21 5.99
C PRO A 236 -19.80 -4.98 6.64
N ALA A 237 -20.23 -6.10 6.06
CA ALA A 237 -21.34 -6.89 6.58
C ALA A 237 -20.98 -7.68 7.86
N ARG A 238 -19.68 -7.94 8.13
CA ARG A 238 -19.25 -8.69 9.32
C ARG A 238 -19.66 -7.99 10.63
N LYS A 239 -19.59 -6.67 10.68
CA LYS A 239 -20.05 -5.90 11.86
C LYS A 239 -21.54 -6.00 12.12
N GLN A 240 -22.36 -6.12 11.06
CA GLN A 240 -23.81 -6.25 11.21
C GLN A 240 -24.23 -7.61 11.81
N GLU A 241 -23.45 -8.66 11.59
CA GLU A 241 -23.68 -9.97 12.18
C GLU A 241 -23.25 -10.03 13.65
N LEU A 242 -22.11 -9.40 14.01
CA LEU A 242 -21.62 -9.34 15.39
C LEU A 242 -22.54 -8.52 16.34
N HIS A 243 -23.31 -7.57 15.81
CA HIS A 243 -24.31 -6.82 16.58
C HIS A 243 -25.67 -7.52 16.71
N ARG A 244 -25.85 -8.69 16.09
CA ARG A 244 -27.07 -9.51 16.16
C ARG A 244 -26.95 -10.72 17.08
N LEU A 245 -25.75 -10.97 17.60
CA LEU A 245 -25.43 -12.00 18.61
C LEU A 245 -25.24 -11.35 19.99
#